data_20021f35107d7bccaa6b4c929b88783a
#
_entry.id   20021f35107d7bccaa6b4c929b88783a
#
_cell.length_a   1.000
_cell.length_b   1.000
_cell.length_c   1.000
_cell.angle_alpha   90.00
_cell.angle_beta   90.00
_cell.angle_gamma   90.00
#
_symmetry.space_group_name_H-M   'P 1'
#
loop_
_entity.id
_entity.type
_entity.pdbx_description
1 polymer ?
#
loop_
_entity_poly.entity_id
_entity_poly.type
_entity_poly.pdbx_seq_one_letter_code
_entity_poly.pdbx_strand_id
1 'polypeptide(L)'
;MFDDDSEVERKGKPRHLLGIADEESIRHAVTRGIDTLDSCYPTRVARHGTVLTKDGPLKMRSGKYSKAFGVKIDESCTCPTCQQYDRAYLWHLFKAHEPLAVTLAAQHNIHYMNEMMRGIREDIMENKI
;
A
#
# COMPACT_ATOMS: atom_id res chain seq x y z
N MET A 1 -15.03 21.85 1.07
CA MET A 1 -15.04 23.24 1.59
C MET A 1 -15.12 23.17 3.11
N PHE A 2 -14.16 23.71 3.79
CA PHE A 2 -14.12 23.72 5.26
C PHE A 2 -14.11 25.19 5.70
N ASP A 3 -15.12 25.58 6.47
CA ASP A 3 -15.26 26.94 6.97
C ASP A 3 -14.21 27.23 8.06
N ASP A 4 -13.66 28.43 8.06
CA ASP A 4 -12.53 28.90 8.86
C ASP A 4 -12.78 28.85 10.38
N ASP A 5 -14.02 29.02 10.81
CA ASP A 5 -14.42 29.01 12.23
C ASP A 5 -14.34 27.61 12.87
N SER A 6 -14.23 26.57 12.07
CA SER A 6 -14.16 25.17 12.53
C SER A 6 -12.72 24.69 12.83
N GLU A 7 -11.69 25.46 12.49
CA GLU A 7 -10.30 25.05 12.72
C GLU A 7 -9.90 25.01 14.18
N VAL A 8 -10.40 25.94 14.98
CA VAL A 8 -10.08 26.02 16.41
C VAL A 8 -10.74 24.89 17.19
N GLU A 9 -11.97 24.53 16.85
CA GLU A 9 -12.68 23.40 17.49
C GLU A 9 -12.13 22.03 17.09
N ARG A 10 -11.46 21.93 15.95
CA ARG A 10 -10.94 20.68 15.39
C ARG A 10 -9.56 20.28 15.94
N LYS A 11 -8.80 21.21 16.47
CA LYS A 11 -7.39 20.99 16.93
C LYS A 11 -7.25 19.99 18.10
N GLY A 12 -8.34 19.63 18.76
CA GLY A 12 -8.31 18.67 19.87
C GLY A 12 -9.00 17.33 19.60
N LYS A 13 -9.50 17.09 18.39
CA LYS A 13 -10.25 15.87 18.03
C LYS A 13 -9.57 15.12 16.89
N PRO A 14 -9.50 13.78 16.93
CA PRO A 14 -8.96 13.00 15.82
C PRO A 14 -9.83 13.17 14.57
N ARG A 15 -9.14 13.23 13.42
CA ARG A 15 -9.75 13.39 12.10
C ARG A 15 -9.59 12.13 11.30
N HIS A 16 -10.69 11.62 10.79
CA HIS A 16 -10.72 10.40 9.98
C HIS A 16 -11.13 10.69 8.53
N LEU A 17 -10.34 10.17 7.58
CA LEU A 17 -10.62 10.28 6.15
C LEU A 17 -11.09 8.91 5.61
N LEU A 18 -12.31 8.88 5.07
CA LEU A 18 -12.92 7.66 4.55
C LEU A 18 -12.53 7.39 3.10
N GLY A 19 -12.22 6.13 2.79
CA GLY A 19 -12.20 5.60 1.43
C GLY A 19 -11.02 6.02 0.55
N ILE A 20 -10.00 6.68 1.10
CA ILE A 20 -8.82 7.13 0.36
C ILE A 20 -7.56 6.56 1.00
N ALA A 21 -6.76 5.84 0.22
CA ALA A 21 -5.52 5.26 0.71
C ALA A 21 -4.48 4.94 -0.38
N ASP A 22 -4.45 5.66 -1.48
CA ASP A 22 -3.26 5.67 -2.33
C ASP A 22 -2.16 6.50 -1.65
N GLU A 23 -0.90 6.18 -1.93
CA GLU A 23 0.23 6.77 -1.20
C GLU A 23 0.28 8.29 -1.29
N GLU A 24 0.05 8.86 -2.45
CA GLU A 24 0.07 10.31 -2.66
C GLU A 24 -1.00 11.02 -1.82
N SER A 25 -2.23 10.50 -1.87
CA SER A 25 -3.35 11.03 -1.11
C SER A 25 -3.14 10.93 0.40
N ILE A 26 -2.55 9.83 0.88
CA ILE A 26 -2.23 9.66 2.31
C ILE A 26 -1.22 10.71 2.75
N ARG A 27 -0.10 10.86 2.03
CA ARG A 27 0.94 11.85 2.39
C ARG A 27 0.37 13.26 2.41
N HIS A 28 -0.46 13.59 1.43
CA HIS A 28 -1.14 14.87 1.35
C HIS A 28 -2.13 15.11 2.52
N ALA A 29 -2.91 14.09 2.89
CA ALA A 29 -3.85 14.15 4.00
C ALA A 29 -3.15 14.34 5.35
N VAL A 30 -2.05 13.60 5.57
CA VAL A 30 -1.26 13.69 6.80
C VAL A 30 -0.73 15.09 7.02
N THR A 31 -0.20 15.76 5.99
CA THR A 31 0.30 17.15 6.10
C THR A 31 -0.81 18.14 6.43
N ARG A 32 -2.08 17.76 6.24
CA ARG A 32 -3.26 18.56 6.59
C ARG A 32 -3.92 18.16 7.91
N GLY A 33 -3.27 17.29 8.68
CA GLY A 33 -3.72 16.93 10.01
C GLY A 33 -4.77 15.82 10.05
N ILE A 34 -4.81 14.94 9.06
CA ILE A 34 -5.62 13.72 9.12
C ILE A 34 -4.88 12.68 9.96
N ASP A 35 -5.56 12.10 10.93
CA ASP A 35 -4.98 11.17 11.91
C ASP A 35 -5.16 9.72 11.52
N THR A 36 -6.30 9.38 10.94
CA THR A 36 -6.63 8.00 10.55
C THR A 36 -7.30 7.94 9.19
N LEU A 37 -7.06 6.83 8.49
CA LEU A 37 -7.64 6.57 7.17
C LEU A 37 -8.12 5.12 7.11
N ASP A 38 -9.10 4.85 6.25
CA ASP A 38 -9.48 3.50 5.89
C ASP A 38 -9.71 3.40 4.38
N SER A 39 -9.43 2.26 3.81
CA SER A 39 -9.74 1.98 2.40
C SER A 39 -9.54 0.51 2.05
N CYS A 40 -10.31 0.03 1.09
CA CYS A 40 -10.08 -1.26 0.46
C CYS A 40 -8.99 -1.22 -0.62
N TYR A 41 -8.32 -0.09 -0.82
CA TYR A 41 -7.33 0.11 -1.90
C TYR A 41 -6.30 -1.02 -2.03
N PRO A 42 -5.55 -1.43 -0.97
CA PRO A 42 -4.51 -2.44 -1.11
C PRO A 42 -5.04 -3.79 -1.57
N THR A 43 -6.18 -4.23 -1.05
CA THR A 43 -6.80 -5.51 -1.43
C THR A 43 -7.52 -5.42 -2.78
N ARG A 44 -8.11 -4.28 -3.09
CA ARG A 44 -8.76 -4.04 -4.39
C ARG A 44 -7.77 -4.12 -5.54
N VAL A 45 -6.64 -3.41 -5.44
CA VAL A 45 -5.62 -3.45 -6.51
C VAL A 45 -4.96 -4.83 -6.60
N ALA A 46 -4.81 -5.54 -5.49
CA ALA A 46 -4.32 -6.93 -5.48
C ALA A 46 -5.24 -7.86 -6.29
N ARG A 47 -6.56 -7.73 -6.15
CA ARG A 47 -7.52 -8.51 -6.95
C ARG A 47 -7.37 -8.31 -8.45
N HIS A 48 -6.89 -7.13 -8.85
CA HIS A 48 -6.62 -6.82 -10.25
C HIS A 48 -5.18 -7.15 -10.68
N GLY A 49 -4.41 -7.78 -9.81
CA GLY A 49 -3.04 -8.20 -10.11
C GLY A 49 -1.99 -7.13 -9.89
N THR A 50 -2.32 -6.04 -9.20
CA THR A 50 -1.37 -4.97 -8.92
C THR A 50 -0.78 -5.15 -7.52
N VAL A 51 0.56 -5.10 -7.43
CA VAL A 51 1.31 -5.10 -6.17
C VAL A 51 2.06 -3.79 -6.00
N LEU A 52 2.13 -3.31 -4.77
CA LEU A 52 2.71 -2.02 -4.42
C LEU A 52 4.21 -2.18 -4.11
N THR A 53 5.04 -1.30 -4.65
CA THR A 53 6.48 -1.28 -4.36
C THR A 53 6.97 0.15 -4.19
N LYS A 54 8.17 0.32 -3.65
CA LYS A 54 8.83 1.62 -3.53
C LYS A 54 9.02 2.34 -4.86
N ASP A 55 9.19 1.57 -5.94
CA ASP A 55 9.40 2.10 -7.28
C ASP A 55 8.08 2.26 -8.06
N GLY A 56 6.96 2.14 -7.38
CA GLY A 56 5.63 2.24 -7.95
C GLY A 56 4.91 0.89 -8.05
N PRO A 57 3.64 0.92 -8.48
CA PRO A 57 2.86 -0.31 -8.61
C PRO A 57 3.33 -1.17 -9.78
N LEU A 58 3.33 -2.49 -9.58
CA LEU A 58 3.65 -3.48 -10.61
C LEU A 58 2.39 -4.26 -10.98
N LYS A 59 2.16 -4.42 -12.28
CA LYS A 59 1.08 -5.25 -12.80
C LYS A 59 1.57 -6.68 -13.02
N MET A 60 1.32 -7.56 -12.05
CA MET A 60 1.85 -8.93 -12.05
C MET A 60 1.33 -9.81 -13.19
N ARG A 61 0.25 -9.43 -13.85
CA ARG A 61 -0.26 -10.14 -15.03
C ARG A 61 0.58 -9.90 -16.29
N SER A 62 1.50 -8.94 -16.25
CA SER A 62 2.37 -8.62 -17.40
C SER A 62 3.33 -9.77 -17.72
N GLY A 63 3.41 -10.17 -18.98
CA GLY A 63 4.30 -11.24 -19.45
C GLY A 63 5.78 -11.03 -19.16
N LYS A 64 6.21 -9.79 -18.91
CA LYS A 64 7.60 -9.49 -18.54
C LYS A 64 8.06 -10.15 -17.25
N TYR A 65 7.12 -10.57 -16.38
CA TYR A 65 7.43 -11.26 -15.12
C TYR A 65 7.45 -12.78 -15.25
N SER A 66 7.08 -13.34 -16.39
CA SER A 66 6.95 -14.79 -16.61
C SER A 66 8.22 -15.59 -16.30
N LYS A 67 9.39 -14.96 -16.44
CA LYS A 67 10.71 -15.57 -16.17
C LYS A 67 11.49 -14.83 -15.09
N ALA A 68 10.83 -14.04 -14.28
CA ALA A 68 11.45 -13.31 -13.17
C ALA A 68 11.67 -14.21 -11.94
N PHE A 69 12.43 -15.31 -12.14
CA PHE A 69 12.75 -16.29 -11.11
C PHE A 69 13.71 -15.68 -10.09
N GLY A 70 13.46 -15.95 -8.82
CA GLY A 70 14.29 -15.47 -7.72
C GLY A 70 14.19 -13.96 -7.45
N VAL A 71 13.33 -13.24 -8.17
CA VAL A 71 13.13 -11.79 -8.01
C VAL A 71 11.92 -11.55 -7.11
N LYS A 72 12.16 -10.94 -5.95
CA LYS A 72 11.08 -10.55 -5.02
C LYS A 72 10.20 -9.47 -5.62
N ILE A 73 8.97 -9.34 -5.12
CA ILE A 73 8.11 -8.21 -5.48
C ILE A 73 8.83 -6.90 -5.17
N ASP A 74 9.35 -6.78 -3.96
CA ASP A 74 10.16 -5.66 -3.50
C ASP A 74 11.31 -6.21 -2.64
N GLU A 75 12.56 -5.92 -3.01
CA GLU A 75 13.74 -6.43 -2.32
C GLU A 75 13.82 -5.98 -0.85
N SER A 76 13.28 -4.81 -0.54
CA SER A 76 13.25 -4.29 0.83
C SER A 76 12.09 -4.80 1.67
N CYS A 77 11.14 -5.51 1.07
CA CYS A 77 9.95 -6.00 1.77
C CYS A 77 10.24 -7.28 2.54
N THR A 78 9.79 -7.32 3.79
CA THR A 78 9.96 -8.46 4.70
C THR A 78 8.68 -9.28 4.87
N CYS A 79 7.64 -9.02 4.08
CA CYS A 79 6.39 -9.77 4.18
C CYS A 79 6.58 -11.26 3.81
N PRO A 80 5.71 -12.17 4.29
CA PRO A 80 5.83 -13.59 3.99
C PRO A 80 5.82 -13.90 2.49
N THR A 81 5.04 -13.16 1.70
CA THR A 81 5.00 -13.34 0.24
C THR A 81 6.37 -13.07 -0.40
N CYS A 82 7.02 -11.96 -0.05
CA CYS A 82 8.34 -11.61 -0.59
C CYS A 82 9.44 -12.57 -0.11
N GLN A 83 9.30 -13.13 1.08
CA GLN A 83 10.30 -14.07 1.62
C GLN A 83 10.20 -15.46 1.02
N GLN A 84 9.02 -15.88 0.57
CA GLN A 84 8.77 -17.26 0.14
C GLN A 84 8.61 -17.42 -1.37
N TYR A 85 8.20 -16.36 -2.07
CA TYR A 85 7.80 -16.44 -3.47
C TYR A 85 8.47 -15.36 -4.31
N ASP A 86 8.63 -15.63 -5.61
CA ASP A 86 9.18 -14.70 -6.58
C ASP A 86 8.10 -14.15 -7.53
N ARG A 87 8.48 -13.20 -8.36
CA ARG A 87 7.57 -12.58 -9.34
C ARG A 87 7.08 -13.59 -10.37
N ALA A 88 7.93 -14.51 -10.81
CA ALA A 88 7.56 -15.53 -11.79
C ALA A 88 6.45 -16.44 -11.24
N TYR A 89 6.53 -16.84 -9.98
CA TYR A 89 5.51 -17.66 -9.35
C TYR A 89 4.17 -16.91 -9.22
N LEU A 90 4.19 -15.66 -8.78
CA LEU A 90 2.98 -14.83 -8.72
C LEU A 90 2.36 -14.61 -10.10
N TRP A 91 3.18 -14.34 -11.09
CA TRP A 91 2.71 -14.23 -12.48
C TRP A 91 2.02 -15.51 -12.92
N HIS A 92 2.62 -16.67 -12.64
CA HIS A 92 2.03 -17.98 -12.95
C HIS A 92 0.67 -18.17 -12.28
N LEU A 93 0.56 -17.85 -11.00
CA LEU A 93 -0.70 -17.98 -10.26
C LEU A 93 -1.81 -17.08 -10.85
N PHE A 94 -1.48 -15.84 -11.19
CA PHE A 94 -2.43 -14.95 -11.85
C PHE A 94 -2.82 -15.46 -13.23
N LYS A 95 -1.87 -15.98 -13.99
CA LYS A 95 -2.11 -16.54 -15.31
C LYS A 95 -2.99 -17.78 -15.27
N ALA A 96 -2.82 -18.62 -14.26
CA ALA A 96 -3.61 -19.81 -14.03
C ALA A 96 -4.96 -19.54 -13.34
N HIS A 97 -5.25 -18.29 -13.02
CA HIS A 97 -6.46 -17.89 -12.28
C HIS A 97 -6.59 -18.58 -10.91
N GLU A 98 -5.46 -18.84 -10.25
CA GLU A 98 -5.45 -19.44 -8.92
C GLU A 98 -5.83 -18.39 -7.86
N PRO A 99 -6.78 -18.71 -6.94
CA PRO A 99 -7.16 -17.79 -5.86
C PRO A 99 -6.00 -17.38 -4.96
N LEU A 100 -4.98 -18.22 -4.82
CA LEU A 100 -3.78 -17.95 -4.04
C LEU A 100 -3.05 -16.69 -4.53
N ALA A 101 -3.11 -16.39 -5.83
CA ALA A 101 -2.52 -15.17 -6.39
C ALA A 101 -2.99 -13.92 -5.66
N VAL A 102 -4.31 -13.79 -5.51
CA VAL A 102 -4.92 -12.64 -4.83
C VAL A 102 -4.55 -12.60 -3.36
N THR A 103 -4.57 -13.75 -2.69
CA THR A 103 -4.19 -13.86 -1.27
C THR A 103 -2.76 -13.36 -1.03
N LEU A 104 -1.80 -13.83 -1.82
CA LEU A 104 -0.39 -13.46 -1.69
C LEU A 104 -0.15 -11.99 -2.04
N ALA A 105 -0.80 -11.49 -3.09
CA ALA A 105 -0.70 -10.10 -3.49
C ALA A 105 -1.32 -9.17 -2.44
N ALA A 106 -2.49 -9.53 -1.88
CA ALA A 106 -3.15 -8.75 -0.83
C ALA A 106 -2.31 -8.71 0.45
N GLN A 107 -1.75 -9.85 0.87
CA GLN A 107 -0.86 -9.90 2.02
C GLN A 107 0.35 -8.98 1.87
N HIS A 108 0.97 -8.98 0.70
CA HIS A 108 2.08 -8.09 0.39
C HIS A 108 1.63 -6.61 0.44
N ASN A 109 0.53 -6.28 -0.21
CA ASN A 109 0.05 -4.89 -0.27
C ASN A 109 -0.34 -4.34 1.11
N ILE A 110 -0.98 -5.14 1.95
CA ILE A 110 -1.31 -4.74 3.32
C ILE A 110 -0.02 -4.47 4.12
N HIS A 111 0.96 -5.37 4.02
CA HIS A 111 2.26 -5.18 4.67
C HIS A 111 2.95 -3.89 4.18
N TYR A 112 2.96 -3.67 2.87
CA TYR A 112 3.52 -2.45 2.28
C TYR A 112 2.87 -1.19 2.85
N MET A 113 1.54 -1.15 2.91
CA MET A 113 0.80 0.00 3.44
C MET A 113 1.10 0.23 4.93
N ASN A 114 1.18 -0.83 5.73
CA ASN A 114 1.51 -0.72 7.15
C ASN A 114 2.93 -0.20 7.36
N GLU A 115 3.90 -0.66 6.58
CA GLU A 115 5.28 -0.17 6.65
C GLU A 115 5.38 1.29 6.21
N MET A 116 4.65 1.68 5.17
CA MET A 116 4.58 3.08 4.74
C MET A 116 4.00 3.97 5.84
N MET A 117 2.91 3.55 6.50
CA MET A 117 2.31 4.30 7.60
C MET A 117 3.24 4.37 8.82
N ARG A 118 4.01 3.32 9.08
CA ARG A 118 5.03 3.33 10.13
C ARG A 118 6.11 4.39 9.82
N GLY A 119 6.60 4.41 8.59
CA GLY A 119 7.57 5.42 8.15
C GLY A 119 7.03 6.86 8.27
N ILE A 120 5.78 7.09 7.89
CA ILE A 120 5.15 8.41 8.04
C ILE A 120 5.08 8.82 9.52
N ARG A 121 4.73 7.91 10.44
CA ARG A 121 4.73 8.20 11.88
C ARG A 121 6.13 8.56 12.40
N GLU A 122 7.15 7.85 11.95
CA GLU A 122 8.55 8.17 12.28
C GLU A 122 8.94 9.58 11.79
N ASP A 123 8.57 9.92 10.55
CA ASP A 123 8.82 11.24 9.98
C ASP A 123 8.14 12.36 10.77
N ILE A 124 6.91 12.13 11.24
CA ILE A 124 6.21 13.08 12.12
C ILE A 124 6.95 13.26 13.45
N MET A 125 7.38 12.15 14.08
CA MET A 125 8.10 12.19 15.36
C MET A 125 9.46 12.89 15.25
N GLU A 126 10.09 12.83 14.09
CA GLU A 126 11.36 13.49 13.79
C GLU A 126 11.21 14.90 13.20
N ASN A 127 10.00 15.42 13.15
CA ASN A 127 9.65 16.73 12.57
C ASN A 127 10.11 16.90 11.11
N LYS A 128 10.02 15.86 10.31
CA LYS A 128 10.32 15.89 8.87
C LYS A 128 9.12 16.24 8.02
N ILE A 129 7.93 16.18 8.60
CA ILE A 129 6.66 16.61 8.01
C ILE A 129 5.75 17.25 9.07
#